data_a0ea58b000168e74cb6eeb31527f3524
#
_entry.id   a0ea58b000168e74cb6eeb31527f3524
#
_cell.length_a   1.000
_cell.length_b   1.000
_cell.length_c   1.000
_cell.angle_alpha   90.00
_cell.angle_beta   90.00
_cell.angle_gamma   90.00
#
_symmetry.space_group_name_H-M   'P 1'
#
loop_
_entity.id
_entity.type
_entity.pdbx_description
1 polymer ?
#
loop_
_entity_poly.entity_id
_entity_poly.type
_entity_poly.pdbx_seq_one_letter_code
_entity_poly.pdbx_strand_id
1 'polypeptide(L)'
;MTLITLVRFHLKGFTLIKNFMIKTLKYFGLSFLIVLLVVSLYLMNLFSSRPYSIDHYLAKELIVGVTDSPEYMTYLGIFDDLSFFFKHNQKLSVPSSEKSAEDYKDNLERLDIIRGFNDSSLNKNQRITKKIAVFDTENDIESYERFRYHSYPFNQISGNHLNLVEFMTDTHPIRNKNQASDYIRRVKMFDEVLDANLKWLNEQKKLNIYAPKFVFDHVIKQLRELIAYEDSKNPLMLIFKEKIDKLDLGEEVKDNLSKELSEVIRSDVKPGFQSILNFMLENYQSANEYHGVWSLPDGDDYYALRLRSYTTTDYTAEEVHQIGLQEVDRIGNRMREIFLELGYEVDKPVGEMMNDLNEDPRFLYEDTEDRKAIVIRDYNQMVKEAEEDVKPYFYKFPVSPVEVRAVPEYSEKTAAGGYYQSPSLDGTRPGVFYANLYDIKQTPKFGMRTLTFHEAVPGHHFQLALNIENEELTLYRRLGYSTSAHTEGWALYAEQLGVEVGMTKNLYDELGVLQSEMFRANRLVVDTGIHHKKWTRERAMDYMKKTTGMSDTEVRVEIERYIVWPGQATSYKIGMLKILELREKAKNQLGEKFDLRDFHAIVLDHGIVPLFVLEDLIDEWIEESKN
;
A
#
# COMPACT_ATOMS: atom_id res chain seq x y z
N MET A 1 33.78 56.83 57.17
CA MET A 1 32.48 56.50 56.55
C MET A 1 32.71 55.32 55.63
N THR A 2 32.50 54.23 56.22
CA THR A 2 33.23 53.18 56.06
C THR A 2 32.51 51.83 55.96
N LEU A 3 33.04 50.77 56.19
CA LEU A 3 32.69 49.39 55.91
C LEU A 3 31.19 49.07 56.03
N ILE A 4 30.50 49.67 57.00
CA ILE A 4 29.05 49.46 57.26
C ILE A 4 28.15 49.95 56.11
N THR A 5 28.58 51.00 55.37
CA THR A 5 27.80 51.53 54.26
C THR A 5 27.94 50.65 53.01
N LEU A 6 29.12 50.11 52.78
CA LEU A 6 29.38 49.16 51.67
C LEU A 6 28.63 47.84 51.89
N VAL A 7 28.62 47.30 53.12
CA VAL A 7 27.89 46.07 53.45
C VAL A 7 26.38 46.24 53.30
N ARG A 8 25.85 47.42 53.69
CA ARG A 8 24.42 47.74 53.46
C ARG A 8 24.04 47.88 51.99
N PHE A 9 24.98 48.40 51.15
CA PHE A 9 24.74 48.50 49.71
C PHE A 9 24.75 47.11 49.02
N HIS A 10 25.68 46.22 49.42
CA HIS A 10 25.73 44.83 48.96
C HIS A 10 24.50 44.01 49.38
N LEU A 11 24.06 44.14 50.63
CA LEU A 11 22.86 43.45 51.15
C LEU A 11 21.57 43.95 50.46
N LYS A 12 21.44 45.24 50.16
CA LYS A 12 20.29 45.74 49.38
C LYS A 12 20.30 45.27 47.94
N GLY A 13 21.50 45.21 47.28
CA GLY A 13 21.66 44.65 45.96
C GLY A 13 21.29 43.18 45.89
N PHE A 14 21.72 42.37 46.88
CA PHE A 14 21.40 40.95 46.95
C PHE A 14 19.87 40.71 47.18
N THR A 15 19.22 41.54 47.98
CA THR A 15 17.79 41.47 48.21
C THR A 15 16.97 41.84 46.97
N LEU A 16 17.42 42.83 46.22
CA LEU A 16 16.83 43.27 44.95
C LEU A 16 16.93 42.16 43.87
N ILE A 17 18.12 41.55 43.74
CA ILE A 17 18.34 40.45 42.80
C ILE A 17 17.51 39.23 43.21
N LYS A 18 17.47 38.86 44.47
CA LYS A 18 16.64 37.78 45.00
C LYS A 18 15.15 38.02 44.74
N ASN A 19 14.64 39.23 45.00
CA ASN A 19 13.25 39.57 44.73
C ASN A 19 12.95 39.59 43.23
N PHE A 20 13.87 40.05 42.39
CA PHE A 20 13.75 39.97 40.93
C PHE A 20 13.70 38.53 40.45
N MET A 21 14.62 37.67 40.90
CA MET A 21 14.62 36.23 40.56
C MET A 21 13.33 35.54 40.99
N ILE A 22 12.84 35.81 42.21
CA ILE A 22 11.59 35.23 42.72
C ILE A 22 10.40 35.68 41.87
N LYS A 23 10.33 36.97 41.48
CA LYS A 23 9.28 37.48 40.60
C LYS A 23 9.36 36.83 39.22
N THR A 24 10.57 36.74 38.61
CA THR A 24 10.78 36.11 37.33
C THR A 24 10.38 34.63 37.36
N LEU A 25 10.77 33.88 38.41
CA LEU A 25 10.35 32.48 38.58
C LEU A 25 8.81 32.36 38.74
N LYS A 26 8.17 33.27 39.46
CA LYS A 26 6.70 33.27 39.60
C LYS A 26 6.00 33.54 38.28
N TYR A 27 6.47 34.51 37.50
CA TYR A 27 5.92 34.78 36.16
C TYR A 27 6.15 33.60 35.19
N PHE A 28 7.34 33.01 35.21
CA PHE A 28 7.64 31.83 34.45
C PHE A 28 6.75 30.64 34.83
N GLY A 29 6.59 30.37 36.13
CA GLY A 29 5.68 29.35 36.66
C GLY A 29 4.21 29.61 36.29
N LEU A 30 3.75 30.88 36.37
CA LEU A 30 2.40 31.23 35.97
C LEU A 30 2.19 31.06 34.46
N SER A 31 3.14 31.49 33.63
CA SER A 31 3.09 31.31 32.17
C SER A 31 3.08 29.84 31.81
N PHE A 32 3.89 29.02 32.46
CA PHE A 32 3.92 27.57 32.27
C PHE A 32 2.57 26.91 32.64
N LEU A 33 1.95 27.32 33.75
CA LEU A 33 0.62 26.84 34.15
C LEU A 33 -0.47 27.26 33.18
N ILE A 34 -0.41 28.47 32.63
CA ILE A 34 -1.34 28.94 31.60
C ILE A 34 -1.19 28.10 30.32
N VAL A 35 0.05 27.84 29.88
CA VAL A 35 0.33 26.99 28.72
C VAL A 35 -0.20 25.57 28.95
N LEU A 36 0.05 24.99 30.13
CA LEU A 36 -0.48 23.68 30.49
C LEU A 36 -2.02 23.64 30.49
N LEU A 37 -2.66 24.68 31.01
CA LEU A 37 -4.12 24.79 31.01
C LEU A 37 -4.66 24.87 29.57
N VAL A 38 -4.08 25.72 28.73
CA VAL A 38 -4.47 25.85 27.30
C VAL A 38 -4.31 24.53 26.58
N VAL A 39 -3.16 23.86 26.75
CA VAL A 39 -2.92 22.54 26.16
C VAL A 39 -3.93 21.50 26.67
N SER A 40 -4.20 21.49 27.96
CA SER A 40 -5.20 20.57 28.54
C SER A 40 -6.60 20.80 27.97
N LEU A 41 -7.04 22.06 27.88
CA LEU A 41 -8.34 22.42 27.30
C LEU A 41 -8.41 22.06 25.82
N TYR A 42 -7.32 22.27 25.10
CA TYR A 42 -7.20 21.87 23.68
C TYR A 42 -7.31 20.35 23.53
N LEU A 43 -6.55 19.57 24.32
CA LEU A 43 -6.64 18.11 24.29
C LEU A 43 -8.04 17.61 24.70
N MET A 44 -8.65 18.20 25.74
CA MET A 44 -10.04 17.87 26.10
C MET A 44 -11.01 18.09 24.94
N ASN A 45 -10.85 19.19 24.20
CA ASN A 45 -11.68 19.44 23.02
C ASN A 45 -11.39 18.44 21.90
N LEU A 46 -10.11 18.09 21.65
CA LEU A 46 -9.71 17.15 20.62
C LEU A 46 -10.31 15.75 20.81
N PHE A 47 -10.52 15.33 22.07
CA PHE A 47 -11.15 14.07 22.45
C PHE A 47 -12.67 14.20 22.76
N SER A 48 -13.27 15.35 22.47
CA SER A 48 -14.71 15.53 22.62
C SER A 48 -15.47 15.07 21.37
N SER A 49 -16.78 14.91 21.53
CA SER A 49 -17.68 14.62 20.39
C SER A 49 -17.85 15.80 19.41
N ARG A 50 -17.26 16.98 19.70
CA ARG A 50 -17.30 18.18 18.85
C ARG A 50 -15.95 18.91 18.87
N PRO A 51 -14.93 18.35 18.23
CA PRO A 51 -13.62 19.00 18.13
C PRO A 51 -13.70 20.27 17.25
N TYR A 52 -12.85 21.25 17.53
CA TYR A 52 -12.84 22.53 16.80
C TYR A 52 -12.28 22.42 15.38
N SER A 53 -11.37 21.47 15.13
CA SER A 53 -10.67 21.34 13.86
C SER A 53 -10.75 19.92 13.34
N ILE A 54 -11.26 19.76 12.13
CA ILE A 54 -11.29 18.47 11.43
C ILE A 54 -9.87 17.94 11.19
N ASP A 55 -8.92 18.80 10.84
CA ASP A 55 -7.54 18.41 10.55
C ASP A 55 -6.87 17.85 11.80
N HIS A 56 -7.03 18.50 12.94
CA HIS A 56 -6.47 18.02 14.21
C HIS A 56 -7.17 16.77 14.71
N TYR A 57 -8.48 16.66 14.50
CA TYR A 57 -9.24 15.45 14.84
C TYR A 57 -8.74 14.24 14.04
N LEU A 58 -8.63 14.35 12.72
CA LEU A 58 -8.16 13.27 11.86
C LEU A 58 -6.67 12.96 12.06
N ALA A 59 -5.85 13.96 12.38
CA ALA A 59 -4.47 13.72 12.79
C ALA A 59 -4.38 12.93 14.10
N LYS A 60 -5.25 13.22 15.08
CA LYS A 60 -5.36 12.46 16.33
C LYS A 60 -5.79 11.02 16.03
N GLU A 61 -6.82 10.80 15.18
CA GLU A 61 -7.26 9.47 14.78
C GLU A 61 -6.12 8.66 14.14
N LEU A 62 -5.36 9.28 13.23
CA LEU A 62 -4.18 8.66 12.63
C LEU A 62 -3.12 8.27 13.67
N ILE A 63 -2.80 9.17 14.62
CA ILE A 63 -1.81 8.92 15.67
C ILE A 63 -2.29 7.78 16.58
N VAL A 64 -3.57 7.77 16.97
CA VAL A 64 -4.15 6.69 17.77
C VAL A 64 -4.06 5.37 17.01
N GLY A 65 -4.48 5.32 15.74
CA GLY A 65 -4.37 4.11 14.92
C GLY A 65 -2.94 3.59 14.78
N VAL A 66 -1.96 4.48 14.60
CA VAL A 66 -0.53 4.13 14.57
C VAL A 66 -0.08 3.53 15.90
N THR A 67 -0.45 4.14 17.03
CA THR A 67 -0.02 3.68 18.36
C THR A 67 -0.76 2.43 18.84
N ASP A 68 -1.93 2.14 18.29
CA ASP A 68 -2.68 0.90 18.55
C ASP A 68 -2.15 -0.30 17.74
N SER A 69 -1.30 -0.06 16.72
CA SER A 69 -0.69 -1.12 15.92
C SER A 69 0.81 -1.27 16.23
N PRO A 70 1.20 -2.26 17.06
CA PRO A 70 2.59 -2.52 17.38
C PRO A 70 3.48 -2.78 16.16
N GLU A 71 2.92 -3.46 15.14
CA GLU A 71 3.61 -3.75 13.89
C GLU A 71 3.88 -2.47 13.10
N TYR A 72 2.89 -1.58 13.03
CA TYR A 72 3.04 -0.32 12.29
C TYR A 72 4.03 0.63 12.98
N MET A 73 4.01 0.67 14.33
CA MET A 73 5.03 1.40 15.10
C MET A 73 6.45 0.89 14.79
N THR A 74 6.62 -0.43 14.71
CA THR A 74 7.92 -1.04 14.35
C THR A 74 8.31 -0.71 12.92
N TYR A 75 7.36 -0.76 11.97
CA TYR A 75 7.59 -0.43 10.57
C TYR A 75 8.05 1.03 10.38
N LEU A 76 7.45 1.96 11.11
CA LEU A 76 7.86 3.37 11.08
C LEU A 76 9.24 3.60 11.71
N GLY A 77 9.65 2.79 12.70
CA GLY A 77 10.94 2.89 13.38
C GLY A 77 11.13 4.14 14.26
N ILE A 78 10.22 5.11 14.20
CA ILE A 78 10.33 6.41 14.93
C ILE A 78 10.20 6.27 16.45
N PHE A 79 9.65 5.16 16.92
CA PHE A 79 9.44 4.86 18.34
C PHE A 79 10.49 3.89 18.90
N ASP A 80 11.46 3.45 18.12
CA ASP A 80 12.47 2.45 18.55
C ASP A 80 13.28 2.93 19.76
N ASP A 81 13.69 4.20 19.78
CA ASP A 81 14.41 4.82 20.90
C ASP A 81 13.51 5.06 22.11
N LEU A 82 12.20 5.04 21.93
CA LEU A 82 11.18 5.18 22.96
C LEU A 82 10.51 3.85 23.33
N SER A 83 11.06 2.73 22.89
CA SER A 83 10.53 1.37 23.13
C SER A 83 10.35 1.03 24.61
N PHE A 84 11.11 1.68 25.49
CA PHE A 84 10.92 1.57 26.94
C PHE A 84 9.52 2.00 27.40
N PHE A 85 8.96 3.03 26.77
CA PHE A 85 7.61 3.53 27.09
C PHE A 85 6.53 2.74 26.37
N PHE A 86 6.66 2.52 25.06
CA PHE A 86 5.61 1.94 24.22
C PHE A 86 5.61 0.41 24.25
N LYS A 87 6.79 -0.23 24.42
CA LYS A 87 6.98 -1.71 24.39
C LYS A 87 6.38 -2.37 23.14
N HIS A 88 6.24 -1.62 22.04
CA HIS A 88 5.62 -2.10 20.81
C HIS A 88 6.38 -3.29 20.22
N ASN A 89 7.72 -3.30 20.29
CA ASN A 89 8.56 -4.40 19.79
C ASN A 89 8.36 -5.75 20.53
N GLN A 90 7.60 -5.76 21.63
CA GLN A 90 7.26 -6.98 22.38
C GLN A 90 5.86 -7.52 22.08
N LYS A 91 5.08 -6.85 21.24
CA LYS A 91 3.66 -7.11 21.04
C LYS A 91 3.33 -7.37 19.57
N LEU A 92 2.26 -8.12 19.36
CA LEU A 92 1.55 -8.25 18.09
C LEU A 92 0.09 -7.84 18.28
N SER A 93 -0.52 -7.38 17.21
CA SER A 93 -1.98 -7.19 17.16
C SER A 93 -2.66 -8.56 17.15
N VAL A 94 -3.56 -8.79 18.11
CA VAL A 94 -4.34 -10.03 18.19
C VAL A 94 -5.74 -9.74 17.62
N PRO A 95 -6.13 -10.33 16.47
CA PRO A 95 -7.45 -10.12 15.91
C PRO A 95 -8.51 -10.73 16.82
N SER A 96 -9.59 -9.99 17.12
CA SER A 96 -10.71 -10.53 17.89
C SER A 96 -12.04 -9.95 17.43
N SER A 97 -13.14 -10.70 17.68
CA SER A 97 -14.50 -10.21 17.41
C SER A 97 -14.84 -9.01 18.28
N GLU A 98 -14.31 -8.95 19.51
CA GLU A 98 -14.49 -7.85 20.44
C GLU A 98 -13.81 -6.57 19.92
N LYS A 99 -12.54 -6.69 19.46
CA LYS A 99 -11.83 -5.54 18.88
C LYS A 99 -12.51 -5.05 17.61
N SER A 100 -12.92 -5.95 16.71
CA SER A 100 -13.68 -5.58 15.53
C SER A 100 -15.01 -4.88 15.84
N ALA A 101 -15.69 -5.27 16.92
CA ALA A 101 -16.92 -4.61 17.37
C ALA A 101 -16.64 -3.23 18.00
N GLU A 102 -15.51 -3.07 18.67
CA GLU A 102 -15.03 -1.78 19.18
C GLU A 102 -14.71 -0.84 18.02
N ASP A 103 -13.90 -1.29 17.04
CA ASP A 103 -13.53 -0.53 15.85
C ASP A 103 -14.77 -0.07 15.05
N TYR A 104 -15.77 -0.94 14.92
CA TYR A 104 -17.06 -0.57 14.30
C TYR A 104 -17.78 0.53 15.07
N LYS A 105 -17.84 0.44 16.41
CA LYS A 105 -18.44 1.48 17.23
C LYS A 105 -17.68 2.80 17.12
N ASP A 106 -16.35 2.75 17.11
CA ASP A 106 -15.51 3.92 16.94
C ASP A 106 -15.71 4.55 15.54
N ASN A 107 -15.90 3.73 14.51
CA ASN A 107 -16.24 4.20 13.15
C ASN A 107 -17.62 4.89 13.10
N LEU A 108 -18.63 4.39 13.83
CA LEU A 108 -19.93 5.08 13.94
C LEU A 108 -19.79 6.45 14.61
N GLU A 109 -19.05 6.54 15.72
CA GLU A 109 -18.79 7.80 16.41
C GLU A 109 -17.96 8.75 15.53
N ARG A 110 -16.92 8.24 14.87
CA ARG A 110 -16.08 8.98 13.92
C ARG A 110 -16.92 9.59 12.80
N LEU A 111 -17.82 8.81 12.21
CA LEU A 111 -18.70 9.29 11.14
C LEU A 111 -19.62 10.44 11.61
N ASP A 112 -20.22 10.31 12.80
CA ASP A 112 -21.06 11.37 13.39
C ASP A 112 -20.26 12.66 13.64
N ILE A 113 -19.05 12.54 14.19
CA ILE A 113 -18.15 13.69 14.42
C ILE A 113 -17.77 14.37 13.10
N ILE A 114 -17.36 13.60 12.09
CA ILE A 114 -16.92 14.15 10.79
C ILE A 114 -18.09 14.84 10.08
N ARG A 115 -19.27 14.24 10.09
CA ARG A 115 -20.48 14.84 9.52
C ARG A 115 -20.92 16.10 10.25
N GLY A 116 -20.65 16.20 11.55
CA GLY A 116 -20.96 17.35 12.40
C GLY A 116 -20.19 18.63 12.06
N PHE A 117 -19.10 18.58 11.31
CA PHE A 117 -18.41 19.78 10.82
C PHE A 117 -19.22 20.47 9.73
N ASN A 118 -19.49 21.78 9.93
CA ASN A 118 -20.25 22.57 8.97
C ASN A 118 -19.38 22.99 7.78
N ASP A 119 -19.75 22.59 6.56
CA ASP A 119 -19.01 22.86 5.32
C ASP A 119 -18.75 24.35 5.08
N SER A 120 -19.67 25.25 5.53
CA SER A 120 -19.50 26.69 5.40
C SER A 120 -18.36 27.26 6.25
N SER A 121 -17.93 26.54 7.27
CA SER A 121 -16.79 26.90 8.15
C SER A 121 -15.46 26.28 7.71
N LEU A 122 -15.48 25.36 6.73
CA LEU A 122 -14.31 24.64 6.25
C LEU A 122 -13.73 25.31 5.01
N ASN A 123 -12.41 25.34 4.92
CA ASN A 123 -11.73 25.72 3.68
C ASN A 123 -11.83 24.58 2.64
N LYS A 124 -11.34 24.81 1.39
CA LYS A 124 -11.40 23.85 0.28
C LYS A 124 -10.76 22.50 0.67
N ASN A 125 -9.52 22.52 1.16
CA ASN A 125 -8.80 21.30 1.55
C ASN A 125 -9.51 20.52 2.67
N GLN A 126 -10.11 21.22 3.63
CA GLN A 126 -10.88 20.60 4.70
C GLN A 126 -12.17 19.95 4.21
N ARG A 127 -12.88 20.56 3.26
CA ARG A 127 -14.06 19.94 2.62
C ARG A 127 -13.68 18.67 1.84
N ILE A 128 -12.58 18.70 1.10
CA ILE A 128 -12.04 17.51 0.41
C ILE A 128 -11.73 16.41 1.44
N THR A 129 -10.99 16.74 2.49
CA THR A 129 -10.64 15.80 3.57
C THR A 129 -11.88 15.21 4.24
N LYS A 130 -12.91 16.02 4.48
CA LYS A 130 -14.20 15.55 5.01
C LYS A 130 -14.88 14.55 4.09
N LYS A 131 -14.97 14.84 2.78
CA LYS A 131 -15.55 13.92 1.78
C LYS A 131 -14.85 12.57 1.76
N ILE A 132 -13.52 12.59 1.77
CA ILE A 132 -12.69 11.38 1.80
C ILE A 132 -12.96 10.57 3.07
N ALA A 133 -12.87 11.21 4.24
CA ALA A 133 -13.03 10.54 5.52
C ALA A 133 -14.44 9.97 5.72
N VAL A 134 -15.48 10.65 5.21
CA VAL A 134 -16.86 10.13 5.21
C VAL A 134 -16.96 8.88 4.34
N PHE A 135 -16.49 8.92 3.09
CA PHE A 135 -16.55 7.79 2.17
C PHE A 135 -15.84 6.55 2.72
N ASP A 136 -14.64 6.75 3.25
CA ASP A 136 -13.81 5.68 3.82
C ASP A 136 -14.51 5.03 5.02
N THR A 137 -14.96 5.86 5.97
CA THR A 137 -15.65 5.38 7.18
C THR A 137 -16.99 4.69 6.87
N GLU A 138 -17.75 5.16 5.88
CA GLU A 138 -19.00 4.52 5.44
C GLU A 138 -18.76 3.14 4.85
N ASN A 139 -17.71 2.97 4.02
CA ASN A 139 -17.32 1.67 3.48
C ASN A 139 -16.90 0.69 4.59
N ASP A 140 -16.16 1.15 5.60
CA ASP A 140 -15.76 0.32 6.74
C ASP A 140 -16.97 -0.12 7.56
N ILE A 141 -17.93 0.78 7.82
CA ILE A 141 -19.16 0.47 8.54
C ILE A 141 -19.98 -0.58 7.77
N GLU A 142 -20.23 -0.38 6.47
CA GLU A 142 -20.97 -1.34 5.65
C GLU A 142 -20.26 -2.70 5.56
N SER A 143 -18.94 -2.68 5.43
CA SER A 143 -18.11 -3.90 5.41
C SER A 143 -18.27 -4.70 6.69
N TYR A 144 -18.24 -4.05 7.85
CA TYR A 144 -18.44 -4.71 9.14
C TYR A 144 -19.87 -5.24 9.32
N GLU A 145 -20.88 -4.42 9.03
CA GLU A 145 -22.30 -4.78 9.25
C GLU A 145 -22.73 -5.97 8.42
N ARG A 146 -22.33 -6.00 7.14
CA ARG A 146 -22.84 -6.96 6.16
C ARG A 146 -21.86 -8.08 5.82
N PHE A 147 -20.55 -7.77 5.79
CA PHE A 147 -19.55 -8.61 5.10
C PHE A 147 -18.31 -8.92 5.92
N ARG A 148 -18.30 -8.68 7.23
CA ARG A 148 -17.11 -8.85 8.08
C ARG A 148 -16.43 -10.22 7.98
N TYR A 149 -17.16 -11.26 7.60
CA TYR A 149 -16.64 -12.63 7.46
C TYR A 149 -16.40 -13.07 6.02
N HIS A 150 -16.53 -12.19 5.01
CA HIS A 150 -16.42 -12.58 3.60
C HIS A 150 -14.98 -12.64 3.06
N SER A 151 -14.02 -12.04 3.75
CA SER A 151 -12.60 -12.14 3.38
C SER A 151 -12.01 -13.50 3.78
N TYR A 152 -10.97 -13.94 3.07
CA TYR A 152 -10.26 -15.19 3.39
C TYR A 152 -8.98 -14.87 4.18
N PRO A 153 -8.99 -15.06 5.53
CA PRO A 153 -7.89 -14.65 6.41
C PRO A 153 -6.62 -15.48 6.22
N PHE A 154 -6.73 -16.64 5.59
CA PHE A 154 -5.62 -17.45 5.14
C PHE A 154 -5.80 -17.76 3.66
N ASN A 155 -4.84 -17.33 2.85
CA ASN A 155 -4.80 -17.61 1.43
C ASN A 155 -3.33 -17.73 0.96
N GLN A 156 -3.13 -18.05 -0.32
CA GLN A 156 -1.79 -18.32 -0.87
C GLN A 156 -0.87 -17.09 -0.92
N ILE A 157 -1.42 -15.88 -0.78
CA ILE A 157 -0.66 -14.62 -0.88
C ILE A 157 -0.50 -13.95 0.49
N SER A 158 -1.45 -14.17 1.39
CA SER A 158 -1.48 -13.48 2.69
C SER A 158 -2.15 -14.32 3.77
N GLY A 159 -1.98 -13.88 4.99
CA GLY A 159 -2.50 -14.49 6.20
C GLY A 159 -1.43 -14.62 7.25
N ASN A 160 -1.83 -14.74 8.52
CA ASN A 160 -0.88 -14.70 9.62
C ASN A 160 0.15 -15.85 9.61
N HIS A 161 -0.07 -16.93 8.86
CA HIS A 161 0.95 -17.96 8.66
C HIS A 161 2.15 -17.48 7.81
N LEU A 162 1.96 -16.50 6.94
CA LEU A 162 3.02 -15.87 6.14
C LEU A 162 3.45 -14.53 6.76
N ASN A 163 2.47 -13.64 7.03
CA ASN A 163 2.74 -12.26 7.44
C ASN A 163 3.52 -12.17 8.75
N LEU A 164 3.27 -13.07 9.72
CA LEU A 164 4.02 -13.09 10.98
C LEU A 164 5.48 -13.47 10.77
N VAL A 165 5.74 -14.45 9.91
CA VAL A 165 7.12 -14.87 9.59
C VAL A 165 7.85 -13.75 8.86
N GLU A 166 7.25 -13.21 7.79
CA GLU A 166 7.81 -12.12 7.00
C GLU A 166 8.08 -10.88 7.86
N PHE A 167 7.12 -10.46 8.68
CA PHE A 167 7.30 -9.32 9.57
C PHE A 167 8.49 -9.51 10.53
N MET A 168 8.67 -10.70 11.10
CA MET A 168 9.75 -10.97 12.02
C MET A 168 11.10 -11.08 11.31
N THR A 169 11.14 -11.61 10.08
CA THR A 169 12.39 -11.73 9.31
C THR A 169 12.83 -10.38 8.75
N ASP A 170 11.92 -9.60 8.20
CA ASP A 170 12.24 -8.44 7.39
C ASP A 170 12.17 -7.13 8.17
N THR A 171 11.16 -6.97 9.03
CA THR A 171 10.86 -5.69 9.66
C THR A 171 11.38 -5.56 11.09
N HIS A 172 11.30 -6.63 11.91
CA HIS A 172 11.67 -6.53 13.32
C HIS A 172 13.16 -6.21 13.53
N PRO A 173 13.50 -5.09 14.20
CA PRO A 173 14.90 -4.69 14.41
C PRO A 173 15.57 -5.51 15.51
N ILE A 174 16.83 -5.92 15.29
CA ILE A 174 17.71 -6.48 16.34
C ILE A 174 19.05 -5.74 16.28
N ARG A 175 19.18 -4.66 17.04
CA ARG A 175 20.38 -3.80 17.13
C ARG A 175 21.09 -3.93 18.49
N ASN A 176 20.48 -4.61 19.45
CA ASN A 176 21.01 -4.84 20.80
C ASN A 176 20.32 -6.03 21.46
N LYS A 177 20.83 -6.45 22.65
CA LYS A 177 20.32 -7.58 23.42
C LYS A 177 18.83 -7.45 23.78
N ASN A 178 18.35 -6.24 24.11
CA ASN A 178 16.95 -6.06 24.50
C ASN A 178 16.02 -6.33 23.31
N GLN A 179 16.37 -5.82 22.13
CA GLN A 179 15.60 -6.09 20.91
C GLN A 179 15.65 -7.58 20.51
N ALA A 180 16.76 -8.29 20.76
CA ALA A 180 16.80 -9.74 20.59
C ALA A 180 15.82 -10.46 21.55
N SER A 181 15.72 -10.03 22.80
CA SER A 181 14.73 -10.57 23.74
C SER A 181 13.29 -10.17 23.35
N ASP A 182 13.09 -8.98 22.80
CA ASP A 182 11.79 -8.52 22.29
C ASP A 182 11.32 -9.34 21.08
N TYR A 183 12.26 -9.71 20.19
CA TYR A 183 11.99 -10.63 19.08
C TYR A 183 11.42 -11.96 19.60
N ILE A 184 12.06 -12.58 20.59
CA ILE A 184 11.61 -13.85 21.16
C ILE A 184 10.23 -13.73 21.80
N ARG A 185 9.98 -12.65 22.55
CA ARG A 185 8.65 -12.39 23.15
C ARG A 185 7.56 -12.24 22.09
N ARG A 186 7.88 -11.56 21.00
CA ARG A 186 6.94 -11.35 19.89
C ARG A 186 6.65 -12.66 19.15
N VAL A 187 7.68 -13.48 18.88
CA VAL A 187 7.50 -14.81 18.28
C VAL A 187 6.64 -15.71 19.17
N LYS A 188 6.77 -15.60 20.49
CA LYS A 188 5.92 -16.33 21.44
C LYS A 188 4.42 -16.00 21.30
N MET A 189 4.06 -14.80 20.85
CA MET A 189 2.66 -14.41 20.64
C MET A 189 2.03 -15.06 19.40
N PHE A 190 2.78 -15.78 18.57
CA PHE A 190 2.21 -16.43 17.37
C PHE A 190 1.06 -17.37 17.71
N ASP A 191 1.18 -18.13 18.81
CA ASP A 191 0.11 -19.01 19.27
C ASP A 191 -1.18 -18.23 19.56
N GLU A 192 -1.09 -17.12 20.29
CA GLU A 192 -2.25 -16.29 20.62
C GLU A 192 -2.92 -15.70 19.37
N VAL A 193 -2.13 -15.19 18.41
CA VAL A 193 -2.63 -14.65 17.15
C VAL A 193 -3.31 -15.72 16.30
N LEU A 194 -2.69 -16.90 16.19
CA LEU A 194 -3.22 -18.01 15.40
C LEU A 194 -4.48 -18.62 16.05
N ASP A 195 -4.54 -18.70 17.37
CA ASP A 195 -5.74 -19.09 18.09
C ASP A 195 -6.92 -18.13 17.86
N ALA A 196 -6.65 -16.83 17.84
CA ALA A 196 -7.64 -15.82 17.51
C ALA A 196 -8.14 -15.98 16.06
N ASN A 197 -7.24 -16.24 15.13
CA ASN A 197 -7.63 -16.56 13.74
C ASN A 197 -8.45 -17.85 13.64
N LEU A 198 -8.14 -18.88 14.43
CA LEU A 198 -8.91 -20.10 14.46
C LEU A 198 -10.35 -19.85 14.93
N LYS A 199 -10.54 -18.98 15.92
CA LYS A 199 -11.89 -18.55 16.36
C LYS A 199 -12.63 -17.88 15.22
N TRP A 200 -11.98 -16.99 14.48
CA TRP A 200 -12.56 -16.32 13.32
C TRP A 200 -12.95 -17.30 12.21
N LEU A 201 -12.10 -18.26 11.86
CA LEU A 201 -12.41 -19.33 10.91
C LEU A 201 -13.61 -20.17 11.36
N ASN A 202 -13.78 -20.41 12.66
CA ASN A 202 -14.94 -21.12 13.18
C ASN A 202 -16.23 -20.30 13.08
N GLU A 203 -16.19 -18.96 13.18
CA GLU A 203 -17.36 -18.11 12.88
C GLU A 203 -17.72 -18.17 11.39
N GLN A 204 -16.73 -18.08 10.47
CA GLN A 204 -16.94 -18.26 9.04
C GLN A 204 -17.59 -19.63 8.72
N LYS A 205 -17.10 -20.69 9.36
CA LYS A 205 -17.66 -22.05 9.26
C LYS A 205 -19.15 -22.09 9.61
N LYS A 206 -19.58 -21.41 10.70
CA LYS A 206 -21.01 -21.34 11.09
C LYS A 206 -21.87 -20.69 10.02
N LEU A 207 -21.30 -19.77 9.25
CA LEU A 207 -21.95 -19.04 8.16
C LEU A 207 -21.83 -19.77 6.81
N ASN A 208 -21.21 -20.95 6.78
CA ASN A 208 -20.87 -21.68 5.56
C ASN A 208 -20.02 -20.85 4.56
N ILE A 209 -19.12 -20.03 5.08
CA ILE A 209 -18.17 -19.23 4.30
C ILE A 209 -16.82 -19.96 4.31
N TYR A 210 -16.42 -20.48 3.16
CA TYR A 210 -15.15 -21.15 2.95
C TYR A 210 -14.44 -20.61 1.74
N ALA A 211 -13.12 -20.53 1.82
CA ALA A 211 -12.30 -20.23 0.66
C ALA A 211 -12.39 -21.33 -0.41
N PRO A 212 -12.07 -21.03 -1.67
CA PRO A 212 -11.98 -22.03 -2.72
C PRO A 212 -10.97 -23.13 -2.41
N LYS A 213 -11.20 -24.32 -2.98
CA LYS A 213 -10.41 -25.54 -2.69
C LYS A 213 -8.91 -25.37 -2.95
N PHE A 214 -8.54 -24.70 -4.05
CA PHE A 214 -7.13 -24.44 -4.36
C PHE A 214 -6.44 -23.59 -3.27
N VAL A 215 -7.16 -22.69 -2.59
CA VAL A 215 -6.63 -21.91 -1.47
C VAL A 215 -6.28 -22.84 -0.30
N PHE A 216 -7.18 -23.80 0.01
CA PHE A 216 -6.89 -24.85 1.00
C PHE A 216 -5.63 -25.64 0.64
N ASP A 217 -5.48 -26.04 -0.63
CA ASP A 217 -4.30 -26.79 -1.09
C ASP A 217 -3.01 -26.00 -0.84
N HIS A 218 -2.99 -24.73 -1.20
CA HIS A 218 -1.83 -23.86 -0.99
C HIS A 218 -1.52 -23.64 0.49
N VAL A 219 -2.53 -23.28 1.29
CA VAL A 219 -2.35 -23.00 2.74
C VAL A 219 -1.90 -24.28 3.47
N ILE A 220 -2.48 -25.43 3.17
CA ILE A 220 -2.07 -26.73 3.74
C ILE A 220 -0.60 -27.00 3.39
N LYS A 221 -0.19 -26.77 2.14
CA LYS A 221 1.21 -26.96 1.72
C LYS A 221 2.15 -26.03 2.47
N GLN A 222 1.85 -24.72 2.51
CA GLN A 222 2.65 -23.71 3.21
C GLN A 222 2.79 -24.01 4.69
N LEU A 223 1.69 -24.37 5.38
CA LEU A 223 1.72 -24.73 6.80
C LEU A 223 2.56 -26.00 7.06
N ARG A 224 2.44 -27.03 6.21
CA ARG A 224 3.28 -28.22 6.31
C ARG A 224 4.75 -27.91 6.17
N GLU A 225 5.13 -27.05 5.24
CA GLU A 225 6.51 -26.60 5.04
C GLU A 225 7.02 -25.83 6.26
N LEU A 226 6.24 -24.88 6.80
CA LEU A 226 6.60 -24.11 7.99
C LEU A 226 6.78 -24.97 9.23
N ILE A 227 5.94 -25.98 9.43
CA ILE A 227 6.02 -26.92 10.57
C ILE A 227 7.20 -27.88 10.42
N ALA A 228 7.50 -28.31 9.19
CA ALA A 228 8.53 -29.31 8.90
C ALA A 228 9.96 -28.76 9.06
N TYR A 229 10.17 -27.45 9.08
CA TYR A 229 11.53 -26.91 9.25
C TYR A 229 12.20 -27.45 10.52
N GLU A 230 13.40 -27.98 10.37
CA GLU A 230 14.32 -28.19 11.49
C GLU A 230 14.65 -26.81 12.11
N ASP A 231 14.87 -26.75 13.41
CA ASP A 231 15.13 -25.48 14.11
C ASP A 231 16.25 -24.67 13.45
N SER A 232 17.31 -25.34 13.01
CA SER A 232 18.47 -24.70 12.36
C SER A 232 18.18 -24.13 10.97
N LYS A 233 17.09 -24.56 10.33
CA LYS A 233 16.65 -24.14 8.99
C LYS A 233 15.38 -23.31 9.02
N ASN A 234 14.82 -23.08 10.21
CA ASN A 234 13.63 -22.26 10.37
C ASN A 234 13.95 -20.80 10.04
N PRO A 235 13.19 -20.13 9.17
CA PRO A 235 13.45 -18.74 8.77
C PRO A 235 13.60 -17.78 9.96
N LEU A 236 12.76 -17.92 10.99
CA LEU A 236 12.83 -17.12 12.21
C LEU A 236 14.18 -17.28 12.92
N MET A 237 14.71 -18.52 12.99
CA MET A 237 16.00 -18.81 13.62
C MET A 237 17.16 -18.33 12.77
N LEU A 238 17.11 -18.52 11.44
CA LEU A 238 18.19 -18.13 10.54
C LEU A 238 18.45 -16.62 10.60
N ILE A 239 17.39 -15.84 10.44
CA ILE A 239 17.48 -14.37 10.48
C ILE A 239 17.81 -13.86 11.88
N PHE A 240 17.27 -14.49 12.93
CA PHE A 240 17.62 -14.15 14.30
C PHE A 240 19.13 -14.32 14.55
N LYS A 241 19.70 -15.46 14.17
CA LYS A 241 21.13 -15.72 14.29
C LYS A 241 21.95 -14.72 13.49
N GLU A 242 21.61 -14.51 12.22
CA GLU A 242 22.31 -13.53 11.38
C GLU A 242 22.35 -12.14 12.02
N LYS A 243 21.24 -11.70 12.62
CA LYS A 243 21.15 -10.38 13.27
C LYS A 243 21.93 -10.34 14.59
N ILE A 244 21.84 -11.35 15.45
CA ILE A 244 22.57 -11.36 16.75
C ILE A 244 24.07 -11.58 16.58
N ASP A 245 24.52 -12.27 15.53
CA ASP A 245 25.94 -12.49 15.25
C ASP A 245 26.69 -11.18 14.94
N LYS A 246 25.96 -10.19 14.41
CA LYS A 246 26.48 -8.84 14.16
C LYS A 246 26.61 -7.99 15.44
N LEU A 247 26.07 -8.46 16.58
CA LEU A 247 26.11 -7.75 17.85
C LEU A 247 27.37 -8.11 18.66
N ASP A 248 27.91 -7.14 19.40
CA ASP A 248 28.97 -7.36 20.36
C ASP A 248 28.39 -7.99 21.64
N LEU A 249 28.08 -9.28 21.58
CA LEU A 249 27.58 -10.11 22.67
C LEU A 249 28.48 -11.33 22.82
N GLY A 250 28.70 -11.74 24.08
CA GLY A 250 29.44 -12.99 24.34
C GLY A 250 28.69 -14.22 23.79
N GLU A 251 29.45 -15.22 23.31
CA GLU A 251 28.89 -16.43 22.69
C GLU A 251 27.87 -17.16 23.59
N GLU A 252 28.11 -17.23 24.89
CA GLU A 252 27.17 -17.81 25.86
C GLU A 252 25.80 -17.09 25.84
N VAL A 253 25.79 -15.76 25.65
CA VAL A 253 24.56 -14.97 25.59
C VAL A 253 23.82 -15.27 24.27
N LYS A 254 24.53 -15.32 23.14
CA LYS A 254 23.97 -15.67 21.82
C LYS A 254 23.39 -17.08 21.83
N ASP A 255 24.11 -18.05 22.41
CA ASP A 255 23.64 -19.42 22.54
C ASP A 255 22.38 -19.54 23.42
N ASN A 256 22.31 -18.82 24.54
CA ASN A 256 21.15 -18.84 25.42
C ASN A 256 19.93 -18.24 24.73
N LEU A 257 20.07 -17.11 24.04
CA LEU A 257 18.97 -16.49 23.25
C LEU A 257 18.51 -17.41 22.11
N SER A 258 19.43 -18.08 21.43
CA SER A 258 19.10 -19.03 20.36
C SER A 258 18.36 -20.27 20.89
N LYS A 259 18.73 -20.78 22.08
CA LYS A 259 18.00 -21.87 22.73
C LYS A 259 16.61 -21.46 23.15
N GLU A 260 16.45 -20.26 23.74
CA GLU A 260 15.15 -19.71 24.11
C GLU A 260 14.23 -19.59 22.89
N LEU A 261 14.73 -19.03 21.78
CA LEU A 261 13.96 -18.96 20.53
C LEU A 261 13.57 -20.35 20.00
N SER A 262 14.50 -21.31 20.05
CA SER A 262 14.23 -22.69 19.63
C SER A 262 13.10 -23.34 20.46
N GLU A 263 13.08 -23.09 21.77
CA GLU A 263 12.00 -23.56 22.64
C GLU A 263 10.66 -22.90 22.24
N VAL A 264 10.61 -21.60 22.05
CA VAL A 264 9.41 -20.86 21.63
C VAL A 264 8.90 -21.34 20.25
N ILE A 265 9.80 -21.57 19.29
CA ILE A 265 9.39 -22.12 17.98
C ILE A 265 8.70 -23.48 18.16
N ARG A 266 9.20 -24.33 19.07
CA ARG A 266 8.61 -25.66 19.29
C ARG A 266 7.34 -25.64 20.11
N SER A 267 7.25 -24.76 21.13
CA SER A 267 6.13 -24.76 22.08
C SER A 267 4.96 -23.88 21.67
N ASP A 268 5.22 -22.80 20.90
CA ASP A 268 4.21 -21.79 20.57
C ASP A 268 3.98 -21.69 19.04
N VAL A 269 5.05 -21.58 18.24
CA VAL A 269 4.89 -21.34 16.77
C VAL A 269 4.35 -22.58 16.05
N LYS A 270 5.02 -23.73 16.20
CA LYS A 270 4.60 -24.97 15.50
C LYS A 270 3.22 -25.47 15.92
N PRO A 271 2.83 -25.45 17.21
CA PRO A 271 1.47 -25.81 17.62
C PRO A 271 0.42 -24.83 17.07
N GLY A 272 0.69 -23.54 17.06
CA GLY A 272 -0.21 -22.56 16.44
C GLY A 272 -0.45 -22.84 14.95
N PHE A 273 0.61 -23.06 14.17
CA PHE A 273 0.47 -23.47 12.76
C PHE A 273 -0.24 -24.81 12.62
N GLN A 274 0.01 -25.77 13.53
CA GLN A 274 -0.66 -27.07 13.50
C GLN A 274 -2.17 -26.95 13.75
N SER A 275 -2.61 -26.02 14.60
CA SER A 275 -4.05 -25.79 14.86
C SER A 275 -4.78 -25.32 13.61
N ILE A 276 -4.18 -24.38 12.85
CA ILE A 276 -4.73 -23.92 11.57
C ILE A 276 -4.69 -25.04 10.51
N LEU A 277 -3.58 -25.79 10.43
CA LEU A 277 -3.46 -26.94 9.52
C LEU A 277 -4.55 -27.97 9.79
N ASN A 278 -4.83 -28.29 11.05
CA ASN A 278 -5.89 -29.23 11.43
C ASN A 278 -7.26 -28.72 10.97
N PHE A 279 -7.56 -27.42 11.20
CA PHE A 279 -8.80 -26.81 10.71
C PHE A 279 -8.93 -26.95 9.19
N MET A 280 -7.87 -26.65 8.43
CA MET A 280 -7.90 -26.77 6.97
C MET A 280 -8.13 -28.22 6.52
N LEU A 281 -7.47 -29.19 7.15
CA LEU A 281 -7.62 -30.60 6.82
C LEU A 281 -9.03 -31.13 7.16
N GLU A 282 -9.55 -30.79 8.33
CA GLU A 282 -10.90 -31.21 8.78
C GLU A 282 -12.01 -30.64 7.91
N ASN A 283 -11.82 -29.42 7.38
CA ASN A 283 -12.83 -28.72 6.59
C ASN A 283 -12.54 -28.76 5.08
N TYR A 284 -11.56 -29.55 4.62
CA TYR A 284 -11.16 -29.61 3.21
C TYR A 284 -12.31 -29.99 2.27
N GLN A 285 -13.19 -30.90 2.69
CA GLN A 285 -14.35 -31.32 1.88
C GLN A 285 -15.48 -30.28 1.86
N SER A 286 -15.44 -29.30 2.75
CA SER A 286 -16.36 -28.16 2.78
C SER A 286 -15.81 -26.94 2.02
N ALA A 287 -14.56 -27.01 1.56
CA ALA A 287 -13.97 -25.95 0.75
C ALA A 287 -14.84 -25.63 -0.47
N ASN A 288 -14.93 -24.37 -0.82
CA ASN A 288 -15.81 -23.92 -1.91
C ASN A 288 -15.31 -24.48 -3.26
N GLU A 289 -16.19 -25.11 -4.00
CA GLU A 289 -15.92 -25.61 -5.36
C GLU A 289 -15.93 -24.47 -6.39
N TYR A 290 -16.52 -23.32 -6.05
CA TYR A 290 -16.59 -22.15 -6.91
C TYR A 290 -15.50 -21.13 -6.56
N HIS A 291 -15.13 -20.30 -7.53
CA HIS A 291 -14.04 -19.36 -7.39
C HIS A 291 -14.51 -17.93 -7.15
N GLY A 292 -15.72 -17.56 -7.60
CA GLY A 292 -16.26 -16.22 -7.45
C GLY A 292 -17.04 -16.04 -6.15
N VAL A 293 -17.01 -14.83 -5.60
CA VAL A 293 -17.71 -14.47 -4.35
C VAL A 293 -19.23 -14.52 -4.47
N TRP A 294 -19.79 -14.55 -5.67
CA TRP A 294 -21.22 -14.81 -5.92
C TRP A 294 -21.73 -16.11 -5.28
N SER A 295 -20.82 -17.03 -4.94
CA SER A 295 -21.14 -18.29 -4.27
C SER A 295 -21.27 -18.15 -2.74
N LEU A 296 -20.89 -17.02 -2.18
CA LEU A 296 -21.02 -16.69 -0.78
C LEU A 296 -22.41 -16.09 -0.48
N PRO A 297 -22.89 -16.13 0.76
CA PRO A 297 -24.10 -15.40 1.15
C PRO A 297 -23.97 -13.91 0.77
N ASP A 298 -24.99 -13.32 0.16
CA ASP A 298 -25.00 -11.93 -0.33
C ASP A 298 -23.76 -11.54 -1.16
N GLY A 299 -23.19 -12.51 -1.88
CA GLY A 299 -21.91 -12.37 -2.58
C GLY A 299 -21.91 -11.34 -3.69
N ASP A 300 -23.04 -11.15 -4.40
CA ASP A 300 -23.17 -10.11 -5.43
C ASP A 300 -23.09 -8.70 -4.79
N ASP A 301 -23.74 -8.48 -3.64
CA ASP A 301 -23.69 -7.22 -2.90
C ASP A 301 -22.28 -7.01 -2.30
N TYR A 302 -21.65 -8.08 -1.80
CA TYR A 302 -20.26 -8.02 -1.35
C TYR A 302 -19.33 -7.58 -2.47
N TYR A 303 -19.50 -8.14 -3.68
CA TYR A 303 -18.69 -7.75 -4.83
C TYR A 303 -18.93 -6.30 -5.24
N ALA A 304 -20.17 -5.82 -5.20
CA ALA A 304 -20.51 -4.43 -5.46
C ALA A 304 -19.81 -3.48 -4.46
N LEU A 305 -19.82 -3.80 -3.17
CA LEU A 305 -19.07 -3.05 -2.15
C LEU A 305 -17.56 -3.04 -2.46
N ARG A 306 -16.98 -4.19 -2.84
CA ARG A 306 -15.54 -4.27 -3.17
C ARG A 306 -15.19 -3.42 -4.39
N LEU A 307 -16.00 -3.48 -5.46
CA LEU A 307 -15.81 -2.63 -6.64
C LEU A 307 -15.84 -1.14 -6.26
N ARG A 308 -16.88 -0.70 -5.53
CA ARG A 308 -17.02 0.70 -5.09
C ARG A 308 -15.82 1.15 -4.24
N SER A 309 -15.41 0.32 -3.28
CA SER A 309 -14.29 0.65 -2.39
C SER A 309 -12.97 0.79 -3.13
N TYR A 310 -12.69 -0.10 -4.11
CA TYR A 310 -11.44 -0.08 -4.84
C TYR A 310 -11.41 0.89 -6.01
N THR A 311 -12.52 1.03 -6.76
CA THR A 311 -12.58 1.94 -7.90
C THR A 311 -12.99 3.35 -7.50
N THR A 312 -13.61 3.52 -6.33
CA THR A 312 -14.20 4.79 -5.88
C THR A 312 -15.17 5.40 -6.88
N THR A 313 -15.89 4.52 -7.61
CA THR A 313 -16.93 4.86 -8.61
C THR A 313 -18.20 4.06 -8.35
N ASP A 314 -19.29 4.46 -8.98
CA ASP A 314 -20.59 3.76 -8.91
C ASP A 314 -20.79 2.75 -10.06
N TYR A 315 -19.73 2.38 -10.78
CA TYR A 315 -19.84 1.40 -11.86
C TYR A 315 -20.29 0.04 -11.33
N THR A 316 -21.28 -0.54 -12.00
CA THR A 316 -21.71 -1.91 -11.78
C THR A 316 -20.67 -2.91 -12.32
N ALA A 317 -20.69 -4.15 -11.82
CA ALA A 317 -19.84 -5.22 -12.33
C ALA A 317 -20.01 -5.47 -13.84
N GLU A 318 -21.24 -5.30 -14.35
CA GLU A 318 -21.53 -5.42 -15.78
C GLU A 318 -20.86 -4.33 -16.58
N GLU A 319 -20.96 -3.06 -16.16
CA GLU A 319 -20.32 -1.93 -16.84
C GLU A 319 -18.81 -2.09 -16.84
N VAL A 320 -18.19 -2.46 -15.70
CA VAL A 320 -16.75 -2.73 -15.61
C VAL A 320 -16.34 -3.85 -16.59
N HIS A 321 -17.15 -4.92 -16.70
CA HIS A 321 -16.87 -6.02 -17.63
C HIS A 321 -16.90 -5.54 -19.08
N GLN A 322 -17.91 -4.76 -19.46
CA GLN A 322 -18.06 -4.24 -20.83
C GLN A 322 -16.94 -3.24 -21.18
N ILE A 323 -16.57 -2.36 -20.24
CA ILE A 323 -15.41 -1.47 -20.39
C ILE A 323 -14.16 -2.30 -20.65
N GLY A 324 -13.95 -3.37 -19.86
CA GLY A 324 -12.79 -4.26 -20.02
C GLY A 324 -12.73 -4.88 -21.42
N LEU A 325 -13.84 -5.42 -21.92
CA LEU A 325 -13.90 -6.02 -23.26
C LEU A 325 -13.58 -4.99 -24.36
N GLN A 326 -14.14 -3.78 -24.27
CA GLN A 326 -13.89 -2.70 -25.22
C GLN A 326 -12.41 -2.28 -25.23
N GLU A 327 -11.80 -2.17 -24.06
CA GLU A 327 -10.38 -1.81 -23.93
C GLU A 327 -9.46 -2.91 -24.46
N VAL A 328 -9.74 -4.19 -24.16
CA VAL A 328 -8.99 -5.32 -24.75
C VAL A 328 -9.01 -5.29 -26.28
N ASP A 329 -10.19 -5.03 -26.88
CA ASP A 329 -10.31 -4.93 -28.33
C ASP A 329 -9.57 -3.70 -28.90
N ARG A 330 -9.71 -2.53 -28.27
CA ARG A 330 -9.03 -1.29 -28.67
C ARG A 330 -7.50 -1.47 -28.67
N ILE A 331 -6.97 -1.96 -27.55
CA ILE A 331 -5.52 -2.15 -27.37
C ILE A 331 -5.01 -3.22 -28.34
N GLY A 332 -5.73 -4.36 -28.46
CA GLY A 332 -5.37 -5.43 -29.36
C GLY A 332 -5.32 -5.00 -30.83
N ASN A 333 -6.22 -4.11 -31.27
CA ASN A 333 -6.18 -3.55 -32.61
C ASN A 333 -4.94 -2.67 -32.82
N ARG A 334 -4.62 -1.78 -31.85
CA ARG A 334 -3.41 -0.93 -31.95
C ARG A 334 -2.13 -1.76 -31.96
N MET A 335 -2.03 -2.81 -31.15
CA MET A 335 -0.89 -3.72 -31.17
C MET A 335 -0.72 -4.39 -32.53
N ARG A 336 -1.82 -4.86 -33.16
CA ARG A 336 -1.76 -5.45 -34.52
C ARG A 336 -1.25 -4.46 -35.56
N GLU A 337 -1.71 -3.20 -35.50
CA GLU A 337 -1.21 -2.14 -36.39
C GLU A 337 0.30 -2.00 -36.27
N ILE A 338 0.82 -1.91 -35.02
CA ILE A 338 2.25 -1.78 -34.78
C ILE A 338 3.02 -3.02 -35.28
N PHE A 339 2.52 -4.23 -35.05
CA PHE A 339 3.14 -5.44 -35.57
C PHE A 339 3.24 -5.42 -37.10
N LEU A 340 2.19 -4.97 -37.80
CA LEU A 340 2.23 -4.79 -39.27
C LEU A 340 3.26 -3.73 -39.70
N GLU A 341 3.33 -2.59 -38.99
CA GLU A 341 4.33 -1.55 -39.27
C GLU A 341 5.77 -2.06 -39.07
N LEU A 342 5.96 -2.98 -38.12
CA LEU A 342 7.24 -3.64 -37.86
C LEU A 342 7.55 -4.80 -38.83
N GLY A 343 6.59 -5.14 -39.73
CA GLY A 343 6.76 -6.18 -40.77
C GLY A 343 6.45 -7.61 -40.27
N TYR A 344 5.75 -7.77 -39.17
CA TYR A 344 5.27 -9.08 -38.69
C TYR A 344 3.97 -9.49 -39.39
N GLU A 345 3.74 -10.78 -39.54
CA GLU A 345 2.44 -11.34 -39.88
C GLU A 345 1.50 -11.28 -38.66
N VAL A 346 0.21 -10.91 -38.85
CA VAL A 346 -0.77 -10.75 -37.76
C VAL A 346 -1.86 -11.84 -37.84
N ASP A 347 -1.50 -13.04 -38.14
CA ASP A 347 -2.35 -14.22 -38.32
C ASP A 347 -2.63 -14.96 -37.00
N LYS A 348 -1.94 -14.56 -35.91
CA LYS A 348 -2.05 -15.12 -34.57
C LYS A 348 -2.80 -14.19 -33.60
N PRO A 349 -3.33 -14.71 -32.47
CA PRO A 349 -3.75 -13.88 -31.35
C PRO A 349 -2.63 -12.95 -30.86
N VAL A 350 -2.97 -11.73 -30.46
CA VAL A 350 -2.00 -10.72 -30.00
C VAL A 350 -1.15 -11.24 -28.84
N GLY A 351 -1.73 -12.01 -27.93
CA GLY A 351 -0.98 -12.59 -26.82
C GLY A 351 0.11 -13.55 -27.29
N GLU A 352 -0.14 -14.37 -28.33
CA GLU A 352 0.90 -15.25 -28.88
C GLU A 352 2.02 -14.45 -29.55
N MET A 353 1.68 -13.38 -30.28
CA MET A 353 2.67 -12.49 -30.90
C MET A 353 3.54 -11.79 -29.85
N MET A 354 2.93 -11.34 -28.74
CA MET A 354 3.67 -10.74 -27.63
C MET A 354 4.55 -11.77 -26.90
N ASN A 355 4.07 -13.01 -26.74
CA ASN A 355 4.90 -14.07 -26.17
C ASN A 355 6.12 -14.37 -27.04
N ASP A 356 5.95 -14.45 -28.38
CA ASP A 356 7.06 -14.61 -29.32
C ASP A 356 8.07 -13.46 -29.18
N LEU A 357 7.60 -12.22 -28.95
CA LEU A 357 8.44 -11.04 -28.77
C LEU A 357 9.18 -11.06 -27.41
N ASN A 358 8.51 -11.48 -26.33
CA ASN A 358 9.11 -11.63 -25.00
C ASN A 358 10.24 -12.66 -24.96
N GLU A 359 10.20 -13.64 -25.84
CA GLU A 359 11.23 -14.68 -25.97
C GLU A 359 12.32 -14.36 -26.99
N ASP A 360 12.20 -13.27 -27.77
CA ASP A 360 13.16 -12.88 -28.77
C ASP A 360 14.48 -12.41 -28.13
N PRO A 361 15.63 -13.09 -28.45
CA PRO A 361 16.92 -12.75 -27.85
C PRO A 361 17.38 -11.30 -28.06
N ARG A 362 16.87 -10.59 -29.08
CA ARG A 362 17.18 -9.17 -29.32
C ARG A 362 16.78 -8.28 -28.13
N PHE A 363 15.73 -8.66 -27.42
CA PHE A 363 15.16 -7.88 -26.32
C PHE A 363 15.57 -8.40 -24.95
N LEU A 364 16.31 -9.50 -24.88
CA LEU A 364 16.79 -10.04 -23.61
C LEU A 364 18.21 -9.54 -23.32
N TYR A 365 18.54 -9.46 -22.03
CA TYR A 365 19.92 -9.27 -21.61
C TYR A 365 20.68 -10.61 -21.65
N GLU A 366 21.98 -10.54 -21.81
CA GLU A 366 22.83 -11.73 -21.67
C GLU A 366 22.84 -12.19 -20.21
N ASP A 367 22.79 -13.50 -19.99
CA ASP A 367 22.79 -14.08 -18.63
C ASP A 367 24.23 -14.19 -18.09
N THR A 368 24.78 -13.05 -17.70
CA THR A 368 26.14 -12.88 -17.15
C THR A 368 26.07 -12.54 -15.66
N GLU A 369 27.18 -12.70 -14.94
CA GLU A 369 27.25 -12.38 -13.49
C GLU A 369 26.91 -10.90 -13.18
N ASP A 370 27.25 -9.99 -14.09
CA ASP A 370 27.00 -8.55 -13.97
C ASP A 370 25.65 -8.10 -14.55
N ARG A 371 24.83 -9.03 -15.07
CA ARG A 371 23.52 -8.72 -15.68
C ARG A 371 22.66 -7.80 -14.81
N LYS A 372 22.47 -8.15 -13.53
CA LYS A 372 21.65 -7.34 -12.62
C LYS A 372 22.18 -5.91 -12.51
N ALA A 373 23.48 -5.73 -12.42
CA ALA A 373 24.11 -4.40 -12.36
C ALA A 373 23.91 -3.59 -13.66
N ILE A 374 23.99 -4.26 -14.81
CA ILE A 374 23.75 -3.66 -16.13
C ILE A 374 22.29 -3.17 -16.22
N VAL A 375 21.32 -4.01 -15.87
CA VAL A 375 19.90 -3.66 -15.92
C VAL A 375 19.58 -2.49 -14.97
N ILE A 376 20.10 -2.51 -13.76
CA ILE A 376 19.90 -1.39 -12.80
C ILE A 376 20.51 -0.08 -13.33
N ARG A 377 21.70 -0.14 -13.94
CA ARG A 377 22.31 1.04 -14.59
C ARG A 377 21.41 1.59 -15.70
N ASP A 378 20.86 0.71 -16.54
CA ASP A 378 20.03 1.10 -17.67
C ASP A 378 18.68 1.69 -17.19
N TYR A 379 18.05 1.13 -16.14
CA TYR A 379 16.90 1.76 -15.49
C TYR A 379 17.23 3.14 -14.92
N ASN A 380 18.35 3.31 -14.22
CA ASN A 380 18.76 4.62 -13.70
C ASN A 380 18.98 5.65 -14.82
N GLN A 381 19.47 5.21 -16.00
CA GLN A 381 19.58 6.08 -17.16
C GLN A 381 18.19 6.47 -17.71
N MET A 382 17.25 5.51 -17.80
CA MET A 382 15.88 5.79 -18.23
C MET A 382 15.13 6.73 -17.29
N VAL A 383 15.34 6.61 -15.97
CA VAL A 383 14.80 7.54 -14.98
C VAL A 383 15.30 8.98 -15.24
N LYS A 384 16.61 9.16 -15.44
CA LYS A 384 17.18 10.48 -15.73
C LYS A 384 16.65 11.08 -17.05
N GLU A 385 16.47 10.25 -18.07
CA GLU A 385 15.86 10.68 -19.34
C GLU A 385 14.43 11.13 -19.11
N ALA A 386 13.64 10.33 -18.36
CA ALA A 386 12.26 10.65 -18.04
C ALA A 386 12.13 11.94 -17.23
N GLU A 387 13.00 12.17 -16.22
CA GLU A 387 13.05 13.43 -15.44
C GLU A 387 13.26 14.67 -16.32
N GLU A 388 14.07 14.57 -17.37
CA GLU A 388 14.26 15.68 -18.31
C GLU A 388 13.08 15.82 -19.27
N ASP A 389 12.59 14.72 -19.82
CA ASP A 389 11.54 14.69 -20.85
C ASP A 389 10.19 15.21 -20.30
N VAL A 390 9.89 15.02 -18.99
CA VAL A 390 8.61 15.46 -18.38
C VAL A 390 8.58 16.95 -18.03
N LYS A 391 9.71 17.67 -17.99
CA LYS A 391 9.76 19.07 -17.55
C LYS A 391 8.76 20.01 -18.24
N PRO A 392 8.45 19.89 -19.54
CA PRO A 392 7.47 20.74 -20.20
C PRO A 392 6.03 20.53 -19.76
N TYR A 393 5.72 19.42 -19.05
CA TYR A 393 4.35 18.96 -18.79
C TYR A 393 3.91 19.08 -17.34
N PHE A 394 4.80 19.57 -16.43
CA PHE A 394 4.52 19.72 -14.99
C PHE A 394 5.08 21.04 -14.47
N TYR A 395 4.42 21.61 -13.44
CA TYR A 395 4.92 22.80 -12.72
C TYR A 395 5.76 22.44 -11.50
N LYS A 396 5.44 21.31 -10.84
CA LYS A 396 6.10 20.87 -9.62
C LYS A 396 6.79 19.53 -9.84
N PHE A 397 7.87 19.32 -9.14
CA PHE A 397 8.69 18.11 -9.21
C PHE A 397 8.98 17.61 -7.79
N PRO A 398 9.09 16.30 -7.56
CA PRO A 398 9.57 15.78 -6.28
C PRO A 398 10.92 16.35 -5.89
N VAL A 399 11.08 16.69 -4.61
CA VAL A 399 12.37 17.09 -4.03
C VAL A 399 13.20 15.85 -3.68
N SER A 400 12.53 14.81 -3.17
CA SER A 400 13.15 13.53 -2.87
C SER A 400 13.59 12.82 -4.15
N PRO A 401 14.84 12.36 -4.26
CA PRO A 401 15.28 11.59 -5.42
C PRO A 401 14.67 10.19 -5.43
N VAL A 402 14.69 9.54 -6.60
CA VAL A 402 14.37 8.11 -6.74
C VAL A 402 15.63 7.31 -7.07
N GLU A 403 15.77 6.16 -6.41
CA GLU A 403 16.84 5.19 -6.68
C GLU A 403 16.23 3.91 -7.25
N VAL A 404 16.91 3.29 -8.22
CA VAL A 404 16.53 1.97 -8.72
C VAL A 404 17.37 0.90 -8.02
N ARG A 405 16.70 -0.11 -7.47
CA ARG A 405 17.34 -1.25 -6.81
C ARG A 405 16.75 -2.56 -7.31
N ALA A 406 17.56 -3.62 -7.27
CA ALA A 406 17.01 -4.96 -7.48
C ALA A 406 16.16 -5.39 -6.28
N VAL A 407 15.09 -6.14 -6.55
CA VAL A 407 14.37 -6.85 -5.49
C VAL A 407 15.36 -7.77 -4.76
N PRO A 408 15.37 -7.81 -3.41
CA PRO A 408 16.27 -8.68 -2.66
C PRO A 408 16.14 -10.16 -3.04
N GLU A 409 17.26 -10.88 -3.08
CA GLU A 409 17.32 -12.28 -3.53
C GLU A 409 16.40 -13.23 -2.77
N TYR A 410 16.15 -12.96 -1.49
CA TYR A 410 15.27 -13.79 -0.67
C TYR A 410 13.79 -13.68 -1.06
N SER A 411 13.38 -12.57 -1.70
CA SER A 411 11.99 -12.31 -2.10
C SER A 411 11.76 -12.29 -3.61
N GLU A 412 12.82 -12.24 -4.45
CA GLU A 412 12.69 -12.06 -5.90
C GLU A 412 11.85 -13.12 -6.62
N LYS A 413 11.76 -14.35 -6.06
CA LYS A 413 10.99 -15.46 -6.66
C LYS A 413 9.47 -15.29 -6.52
N THR A 414 9.04 -14.49 -5.57
CA THR A 414 7.61 -14.31 -5.22
C THR A 414 7.14 -12.88 -5.38
N ALA A 415 8.06 -11.93 -5.52
CA ALA A 415 7.75 -10.52 -5.71
C ALA A 415 7.20 -10.25 -7.13
N ALA A 416 6.42 -9.18 -7.25
CA ALA A 416 6.00 -8.63 -8.55
C ALA A 416 7.20 -8.23 -9.43
N GLY A 417 6.97 -7.99 -10.72
CA GLY A 417 8.00 -7.56 -11.67
C GLY A 417 8.67 -6.22 -11.33
N GLY A 418 7.98 -5.36 -10.58
CA GLY A 418 8.49 -4.13 -9.98
C GLY A 418 7.52 -3.59 -8.94
N TYR A 419 8.03 -2.73 -8.05
CA TYR A 419 7.21 -1.96 -7.11
C TYR A 419 7.97 -0.72 -6.62
N TYR A 420 7.22 0.27 -6.18
CA TYR A 420 7.76 1.50 -5.65
C TYR A 420 7.59 1.61 -4.13
N GLN A 421 8.62 2.12 -3.45
CA GLN A 421 8.59 2.49 -2.04
C GLN A 421 8.80 3.99 -1.88
N SER A 422 7.84 4.65 -1.22
CA SER A 422 7.86 6.10 -0.99
C SER A 422 9.05 6.57 -0.15
N PRO A 423 9.51 7.83 -0.32
CA PRO A 423 10.53 8.43 0.54
C PRO A 423 10.02 8.55 1.99
N SER A 424 10.94 8.76 2.93
CA SER A 424 10.55 9.08 4.31
C SER A 424 10.02 10.51 4.41
N LEU A 425 9.12 10.74 5.38
CA LEU A 425 8.51 12.05 5.63
C LEU A 425 9.53 13.16 5.93
N ASP A 426 10.65 12.79 6.56
CA ASP A 426 11.75 13.70 6.92
C ASP A 426 12.79 13.88 5.79
N GLY A 427 12.59 13.24 4.63
CA GLY A 427 13.48 13.31 3.48
C GLY A 427 14.83 12.59 3.64
N THR A 428 15.05 11.84 4.74
CA THR A 428 16.34 11.16 4.98
C THR A 428 16.51 9.90 4.15
N ARG A 429 15.42 9.28 3.70
CA ARG A 429 15.40 8.12 2.81
C ARG A 429 14.78 8.47 1.47
N PRO A 430 15.44 8.19 0.32
CA PRO A 430 14.89 8.44 -1.01
C PRO A 430 13.69 7.54 -1.30
N GLY A 431 12.95 7.85 -2.35
CA GLY A 431 12.05 6.92 -2.99
C GLY A 431 12.84 5.78 -3.64
N VAL A 432 12.29 4.56 -3.67
CA VAL A 432 12.99 3.41 -4.26
C VAL A 432 12.06 2.68 -5.22
N PHE A 433 12.48 2.61 -6.46
CA PHE A 433 11.92 1.70 -7.46
C PHE A 433 12.67 0.36 -7.39
N TYR A 434 11.99 -0.69 -6.97
CA TYR A 434 12.51 -2.05 -6.96
C TYR A 434 12.15 -2.77 -8.25
N ALA A 435 13.17 -3.23 -9.01
CA ALA A 435 13.00 -4.04 -10.22
C ALA A 435 13.28 -5.51 -9.89
N ASN A 436 12.37 -6.40 -10.24
CA ASN A 436 12.58 -7.84 -10.09
C ASN A 436 13.44 -8.36 -11.26
N LEU A 437 14.62 -8.84 -10.93
CA LEU A 437 15.62 -9.30 -11.91
C LEU A 437 15.90 -10.82 -11.80
N TYR A 438 14.95 -11.56 -11.20
CA TYR A 438 15.08 -13.01 -11.04
C TYR A 438 15.13 -13.73 -12.38
N ASP A 439 14.14 -13.48 -13.23
CA ASP A 439 14.02 -14.10 -14.55
C ASP A 439 14.30 -13.08 -15.66
N ILE A 440 15.25 -13.39 -16.52
CA ILE A 440 15.66 -12.54 -17.64
C ILE A 440 14.49 -12.26 -18.61
N LYS A 441 13.56 -13.20 -18.76
CA LYS A 441 12.40 -13.07 -19.64
C LYS A 441 11.33 -12.12 -19.11
N GLN A 442 11.35 -11.84 -17.80
CA GLN A 442 10.45 -10.88 -17.18
C GLN A 442 10.91 -9.42 -17.31
N THR A 443 12.09 -9.18 -17.88
CA THR A 443 12.63 -7.84 -18.08
C THR A 443 13.07 -7.63 -19.54
N PRO A 444 12.15 -7.78 -20.51
CA PRO A 444 12.49 -7.49 -21.89
C PRO A 444 12.76 -5.99 -22.06
N LYS A 445 13.79 -5.64 -22.85
CA LYS A 445 14.26 -4.26 -23.02
C LYS A 445 13.17 -3.28 -23.43
N PHE A 446 12.22 -3.72 -24.27
CA PHE A 446 11.11 -2.89 -24.71
C PHE A 446 10.06 -2.59 -23.61
N GLY A 447 9.99 -3.40 -22.54
CA GLY A 447 9.12 -3.15 -21.38
C GLY A 447 9.73 -2.25 -20.32
N MET A 448 11.04 -2.01 -20.37
CA MET A 448 11.75 -1.30 -19.30
C MET A 448 11.32 0.17 -19.16
N ARG A 449 11.09 0.87 -20.27
CA ARG A 449 10.59 2.25 -20.22
C ARG A 449 9.22 2.33 -19.63
N THR A 450 8.34 1.42 -19.98
CA THR A 450 6.99 1.31 -19.42
C THR A 450 7.04 1.18 -17.90
N LEU A 451 7.87 0.26 -17.39
CA LEU A 451 8.01 0.07 -15.94
C LEU A 451 8.65 1.28 -15.26
N THR A 452 9.60 1.96 -15.94
CA THR A 452 10.17 3.24 -15.47
C THR A 452 9.10 4.33 -15.35
N PHE A 453 8.21 4.45 -16.34
CA PHE A 453 7.13 5.43 -16.32
C PHE A 453 6.12 5.12 -15.22
N HIS A 454 5.86 3.85 -14.95
CA HIS A 454 4.94 3.40 -13.90
C HIS A 454 5.51 3.62 -12.50
N GLU A 455 6.69 3.08 -12.21
CA GLU A 455 7.25 3.05 -10.85
C GLU A 455 7.99 4.34 -10.47
N ALA A 456 8.60 5.01 -11.46
CA ALA A 456 9.40 6.20 -11.20
C ALA A 456 8.75 7.47 -11.75
N VAL A 457 9.12 7.93 -12.95
CA VAL A 457 8.78 9.24 -13.50
C VAL A 457 8.06 9.09 -14.84
N PRO A 458 6.84 9.66 -14.96
CA PRO A 458 6.10 10.47 -13.99
C PRO A 458 5.08 9.70 -13.14
N GLY A 459 5.27 8.38 -12.91
CA GLY A 459 4.33 7.50 -12.22
C GLY A 459 4.35 7.61 -10.69
N HIS A 460 4.50 6.44 -10.03
CA HIS A 460 4.37 6.32 -8.57
C HIS A 460 5.29 7.24 -7.78
N HIS A 461 6.59 7.28 -8.10
CA HIS A 461 7.51 8.18 -7.40
C HIS A 461 7.05 9.63 -7.49
N PHE A 462 6.71 10.08 -8.69
CA PHE A 462 6.31 11.45 -8.94
C PHE A 462 5.08 11.83 -8.11
N GLN A 463 4.01 11.02 -8.16
CA GLN A 463 2.78 11.27 -7.43
C GLN A 463 2.95 11.16 -5.91
N LEU A 464 3.55 10.05 -5.44
CA LEU A 464 3.58 9.74 -4.01
C LEU A 464 4.58 10.62 -3.25
N ALA A 465 5.72 10.98 -3.88
CA ALA A 465 6.65 11.92 -3.28
C ALA A 465 6.04 13.32 -3.17
N LEU A 466 5.40 13.83 -4.24
CA LEU A 466 4.66 15.10 -4.19
C LEU A 466 3.57 15.10 -3.12
N ASN A 467 2.82 13.99 -2.95
CA ASN A 467 1.82 13.88 -1.89
C ASN A 467 2.42 13.98 -0.48
N ILE A 468 3.56 13.30 -0.25
CA ILE A 468 4.24 13.31 1.05
C ILE A 468 4.87 14.68 1.33
N GLU A 469 5.44 15.34 0.32
CA GLU A 469 6.13 16.63 0.42
C GLU A 469 5.16 17.82 0.52
N ASN A 470 3.89 17.65 0.16
CA ASN A 470 2.92 18.74 0.17
C ASN A 470 2.46 19.11 1.58
N GLU A 471 3.08 20.13 2.18
CA GLU A 471 2.74 20.63 3.52
C GLU A 471 1.38 21.34 3.63
N GLU A 472 0.74 21.66 2.50
CA GLU A 472 -0.63 22.21 2.49
C GLU A 472 -1.69 21.13 2.77
N LEU A 473 -1.32 19.85 2.61
CA LEU A 473 -2.18 18.71 2.95
C LEU A 473 -2.06 18.38 4.44
N THR A 474 -3.17 17.95 5.03
CA THR A 474 -3.18 17.46 6.41
C THR A 474 -2.34 16.18 6.57
N LEU A 475 -1.89 15.89 7.78
CA LEU A 475 -1.14 14.66 8.06
C LEU A 475 -1.96 13.41 7.66
N TYR A 476 -3.28 13.43 7.91
CA TYR A 476 -4.20 12.38 7.47
C TYR A 476 -4.15 12.15 5.94
N ARG A 477 -4.12 13.23 5.14
CA ARG A 477 -4.05 13.14 3.68
C ARG A 477 -2.69 12.65 3.17
N ARG A 478 -1.62 13.05 3.85
CA ARG A 478 -0.24 12.71 3.46
C ARG A 478 0.13 11.26 3.78
N LEU A 479 -0.36 10.72 4.91
CA LEU A 479 0.08 9.44 5.48
C LEU A 479 -1.05 8.46 5.80
N GLY A 480 -2.27 8.95 6.04
CA GLY A 480 -3.38 8.13 6.54
C GLY A 480 -4.40 7.72 5.49
N TYR A 481 -4.31 8.25 4.27
CA TYR A 481 -5.24 7.93 3.20
C TYR A 481 -4.54 7.58 1.90
N SER A 482 -5.00 6.52 1.26
CA SER A 482 -4.59 6.13 -0.08
C SER A 482 -5.74 5.40 -0.78
N THR A 483 -5.82 5.49 -2.10
CA THR A 483 -6.74 4.70 -2.90
C THR A 483 -6.05 4.16 -4.15
N SER A 484 -6.19 2.86 -4.36
CA SER A 484 -5.62 2.15 -5.49
C SER A 484 -6.08 2.74 -6.84
N ALA A 485 -7.34 3.20 -6.93
CA ALA A 485 -7.85 3.79 -8.16
C ALA A 485 -7.09 5.04 -8.60
N HIS A 486 -6.72 5.91 -7.67
CA HIS A 486 -5.96 7.12 -8.03
C HIS A 486 -4.48 6.84 -8.20
N THR A 487 -3.87 6.01 -7.33
CA THR A 487 -2.43 5.75 -7.42
C THR A 487 -2.06 4.90 -8.62
N GLU A 488 -2.77 3.80 -8.84
CA GLU A 488 -2.52 2.91 -9.97
C GLU A 488 -3.04 3.49 -11.30
N GLY A 489 -4.17 4.21 -11.21
CA GLY A 489 -4.73 4.91 -12.36
C GLY A 489 -3.79 5.99 -12.88
N TRP A 490 -3.14 6.75 -11.98
CA TRP A 490 -2.11 7.71 -12.34
C TRP A 490 -0.88 7.05 -12.97
N ALA A 491 -0.38 5.96 -12.39
CA ALA A 491 0.79 5.27 -12.92
C ALA A 491 0.54 4.71 -14.34
N LEU A 492 -0.65 4.17 -14.62
CA LEU A 492 -1.03 3.76 -15.97
C LEU A 492 -1.22 4.96 -16.91
N TYR A 493 -1.80 6.06 -16.42
CA TYR A 493 -1.88 7.30 -17.17
C TYR A 493 -0.49 7.82 -17.54
N ALA A 494 0.48 7.71 -16.65
CA ALA A 494 1.87 8.09 -16.87
C ALA A 494 2.55 7.25 -17.98
N GLU A 495 2.24 5.95 -18.05
CA GLU A 495 2.70 5.08 -19.15
C GLU A 495 2.19 5.59 -20.51
N GLN A 496 0.89 5.89 -20.61
CA GLN A 496 0.30 6.42 -21.85
C GLN A 496 0.82 7.82 -22.17
N LEU A 497 0.96 8.69 -21.16
CA LEU A 497 1.54 10.02 -21.34
C LEU A 497 2.93 9.93 -21.96
N GLY A 498 3.75 8.95 -21.51
CA GLY A 498 5.08 8.72 -22.07
C GLY A 498 5.08 8.46 -23.58
N VAL A 499 4.06 7.78 -24.10
CA VAL A 499 3.86 7.60 -25.56
C VAL A 499 3.43 8.93 -26.20
N GLU A 500 2.43 9.58 -25.65
CA GLU A 500 1.84 10.81 -26.22
C GLU A 500 2.85 11.95 -26.34
N VAL A 501 3.78 12.06 -25.40
CA VAL A 501 4.80 13.14 -25.38
C VAL A 501 6.15 12.71 -25.97
N GLY A 502 6.25 11.52 -26.55
CA GLY A 502 7.44 11.05 -27.28
C GLY A 502 8.60 10.57 -26.42
N MET A 503 8.34 10.11 -25.21
CA MET A 503 9.37 9.52 -24.33
C MET A 503 9.72 8.07 -24.72
N THR A 504 8.88 7.39 -25.49
CA THR A 504 9.20 6.12 -26.16
C THR A 504 10.15 6.39 -27.32
N LYS A 505 11.10 5.49 -27.57
CA LYS A 505 12.14 5.71 -28.60
C LYS A 505 11.84 4.99 -29.92
N ASN A 506 10.96 4.01 -29.91
CA ASN A 506 10.59 3.20 -31.06
C ASN A 506 9.25 2.48 -30.82
N LEU A 507 8.73 1.82 -31.87
CA LEU A 507 7.46 1.09 -31.82
C LEU A 507 7.47 -0.13 -30.86
N TYR A 508 8.62 -0.72 -30.56
CA TYR A 508 8.71 -1.79 -29.58
C TYR A 508 8.48 -1.26 -28.16
N ASP A 509 8.97 -0.07 -27.83
CA ASP A 509 8.67 0.58 -26.54
C ASP A 509 7.16 0.87 -26.42
N GLU A 510 6.49 1.29 -27.52
CA GLU A 510 5.03 1.46 -27.54
C GLU A 510 4.30 0.12 -27.34
N LEU A 511 4.79 -0.98 -27.94
CA LEU A 511 4.26 -2.33 -27.66
C LEU A 511 4.42 -2.71 -26.19
N GLY A 512 5.50 -2.31 -25.53
CA GLY A 512 5.69 -2.52 -24.10
C GLY A 512 4.62 -1.80 -23.26
N VAL A 513 4.30 -0.53 -23.59
CA VAL A 513 3.19 0.22 -22.95
C VAL A 513 1.86 -0.46 -23.19
N LEU A 514 1.58 -0.84 -24.43
CA LEU A 514 0.33 -1.52 -24.78
C LEU A 514 0.20 -2.91 -24.14
N GLN A 515 1.29 -3.64 -23.94
CA GLN A 515 1.27 -4.92 -23.22
C GLN A 515 0.92 -4.70 -21.74
N SER A 516 1.51 -3.68 -21.11
CA SER A 516 1.17 -3.25 -19.74
C SER A 516 -0.30 -2.84 -19.62
N GLU A 517 -0.78 -2.04 -20.56
CA GLU A 517 -2.18 -1.59 -20.62
C GLU A 517 -3.14 -2.77 -20.87
N MET A 518 -2.81 -3.68 -21.81
CA MET A 518 -3.57 -4.91 -22.09
C MET A 518 -3.71 -5.78 -20.85
N PHE A 519 -2.65 -5.96 -20.08
CA PHE A 519 -2.68 -6.69 -18.83
C PHE A 519 -3.70 -6.10 -17.85
N ARG A 520 -3.73 -4.76 -17.69
CA ARG A 520 -4.67 -4.06 -16.80
C ARG A 520 -6.11 -4.03 -17.35
N ALA A 521 -6.29 -3.97 -18.66
CA ALA A 521 -7.61 -4.11 -19.29
C ALA A 521 -8.19 -5.53 -19.08
N ASN A 522 -7.35 -6.56 -19.18
CA ASN A 522 -7.74 -7.93 -18.87
C ASN A 522 -8.23 -8.10 -17.44
N ARG A 523 -7.65 -7.40 -16.46
CA ARG A 523 -8.10 -7.44 -15.07
C ARG A 523 -9.58 -7.07 -14.92
N LEU A 524 -10.06 -6.09 -15.69
CA LEU A 524 -11.49 -5.74 -15.68
C LEU A 524 -12.37 -6.91 -16.15
N VAL A 525 -11.93 -7.62 -17.19
CA VAL A 525 -12.69 -8.73 -17.76
C VAL A 525 -12.68 -9.96 -16.87
N VAL A 526 -11.50 -10.34 -16.37
CA VAL A 526 -11.37 -11.62 -15.62
C VAL A 526 -11.85 -11.49 -14.18
N ASP A 527 -11.64 -10.37 -13.50
CA ASP A 527 -12.14 -10.15 -12.13
C ASP A 527 -13.68 -10.17 -12.12
N THR A 528 -14.33 -9.37 -12.96
CA THR A 528 -15.79 -9.41 -13.15
C THR A 528 -16.26 -10.72 -13.75
N GLY A 529 -15.46 -11.35 -14.60
CA GLY A 529 -15.71 -12.67 -15.16
C GLY A 529 -15.89 -13.72 -14.05
N ILE A 530 -14.97 -13.75 -13.09
CA ILE A 530 -14.97 -14.66 -11.96
C ILE A 530 -16.09 -14.32 -10.99
N HIS A 531 -16.19 -13.07 -10.55
CA HIS A 531 -17.03 -12.67 -9.42
C HIS A 531 -18.46 -12.33 -9.79
N HIS A 532 -18.73 -11.97 -11.06
CA HIS A 532 -20.07 -11.62 -11.56
C HIS A 532 -20.57 -12.57 -12.65
N LYS A 533 -19.74 -12.88 -13.67
CA LYS A 533 -20.13 -13.77 -14.79
C LYS A 533 -19.98 -15.26 -14.48
N LYS A 534 -19.59 -15.63 -13.26
CA LYS A 534 -19.44 -17.02 -12.81
C LYS A 534 -18.43 -17.84 -13.61
N TRP A 535 -17.36 -17.19 -14.10
CA TRP A 535 -16.28 -17.89 -14.78
C TRP A 535 -15.53 -18.80 -13.82
N THR A 536 -15.07 -19.94 -14.34
CA THR A 536 -14.11 -20.78 -13.62
C THR A 536 -12.74 -20.11 -13.67
N ARG A 537 -11.87 -20.53 -12.73
CA ARG A 537 -10.47 -20.13 -12.69
C ARG A 537 -9.77 -20.43 -14.03
N GLU A 538 -10.00 -21.63 -14.59
CA GLU A 538 -9.41 -22.08 -15.83
C GLU A 538 -9.86 -21.21 -17.01
N ARG A 539 -11.14 -20.86 -17.09
CA ARG A 539 -11.66 -19.97 -18.13
C ARG A 539 -11.01 -18.59 -18.05
N ALA A 540 -10.82 -18.05 -16.85
CA ALA A 540 -10.17 -16.76 -16.65
C ALA A 540 -8.68 -16.83 -17.06
N MET A 541 -8.00 -17.91 -16.69
CA MET A 541 -6.61 -18.17 -17.10
C MET A 541 -6.47 -18.26 -18.62
N ASP A 542 -7.33 -19.03 -19.29
CA ASP A 542 -7.32 -19.19 -20.76
C ASP A 542 -7.56 -17.85 -21.47
N TYR A 543 -8.49 -17.04 -20.97
CA TYR A 543 -8.76 -15.72 -21.52
C TYR A 543 -7.55 -14.79 -21.41
N MET A 544 -6.98 -14.70 -20.21
CA MET A 544 -5.85 -13.80 -19.91
C MET A 544 -4.61 -14.21 -20.73
N LYS A 545 -4.30 -15.51 -20.80
CA LYS A 545 -3.17 -16.01 -21.58
C LYS A 545 -3.27 -15.65 -23.08
N LYS A 546 -4.45 -15.85 -23.68
CA LYS A 546 -4.68 -15.57 -25.11
C LYS A 546 -4.54 -14.08 -25.47
N THR A 547 -4.80 -13.19 -24.53
CA THR A 547 -4.82 -11.75 -24.78
C THR A 547 -3.55 -11.04 -24.38
N THR A 548 -2.83 -11.50 -23.35
CA THR A 548 -1.65 -10.80 -22.80
C THR A 548 -0.31 -11.36 -23.25
N GLY A 549 -0.24 -12.65 -23.57
CA GLY A 549 1.04 -13.34 -23.82
C GLY A 549 1.86 -13.63 -22.56
N MET A 550 1.27 -13.53 -21.39
CA MET A 550 1.92 -13.87 -20.11
C MET A 550 2.14 -15.39 -20.01
N SER A 551 3.15 -15.80 -19.26
CA SER A 551 3.42 -17.20 -18.98
C SER A 551 2.30 -17.86 -18.17
N ASP A 552 2.19 -19.19 -18.24
CA ASP A 552 1.19 -19.96 -17.46
C ASP A 552 1.32 -19.71 -15.95
N THR A 553 2.54 -19.52 -15.47
CA THR A 553 2.80 -19.26 -14.04
C THR A 553 2.31 -17.88 -13.64
N GLU A 554 2.61 -16.84 -14.40
CA GLU A 554 2.16 -15.47 -14.12
C GLU A 554 0.64 -15.37 -14.18
N VAL A 555 0.02 -15.91 -15.23
CA VAL A 555 -1.45 -15.93 -15.37
C VAL A 555 -2.11 -16.64 -14.19
N ARG A 556 -1.58 -17.79 -13.77
CA ARG A 556 -2.11 -18.53 -12.62
C ARG A 556 -2.01 -17.71 -11.33
N VAL A 557 -0.87 -17.13 -11.05
CA VAL A 557 -0.64 -16.32 -9.84
C VAL A 557 -1.59 -15.13 -9.81
N GLU A 558 -1.75 -14.43 -10.93
CA GLU A 558 -2.64 -13.26 -11.01
C GLU A 558 -4.12 -13.65 -10.88
N ILE A 559 -4.60 -14.68 -11.58
CA ILE A 559 -6.00 -15.13 -11.46
C ILE A 559 -6.30 -15.61 -10.04
N GLU A 560 -5.40 -16.37 -9.42
CA GLU A 560 -5.55 -16.82 -8.04
C GLU A 560 -5.55 -15.63 -7.05
N ARG A 561 -4.80 -14.55 -7.34
CA ARG A 561 -4.84 -13.30 -6.58
C ARG A 561 -6.21 -12.64 -6.67
N TYR A 562 -6.78 -12.49 -7.87
CA TYR A 562 -8.09 -11.84 -8.04
C TYR A 562 -9.19 -12.61 -7.32
N ILE A 563 -9.13 -13.94 -7.32
CA ILE A 563 -10.10 -14.77 -6.60
C ILE A 563 -10.13 -14.45 -5.09
N VAL A 564 -8.98 -14.20 -4.47
CA VAL A 564 -8.90 -13.93 -3.03
C VAL A 564 -8.98 -12.43 -2.67
N TRP A 565 -8.78 -11.54 -3.65
CA TRP A 565 -8.90 -10.09 -3.50
C TRP A 565 -9.88 -9.50 -4.53
N PRO A 566 -11.18 -9.80 -4.40
CA PRO A 566 -12.19 -9.39 -5.38
C PRO A 566 -12.25 -7.87 -5.54
N GLY A 567 -12.33 -7.41 -6.79
CA GLY A 567 -12.45 -6.01 -7.15
C GLY A 567 -11.15 -5.20 -7.14
N GLN A 568 -10.10 -5.62 -6.41
CA GLN A 568 -8.86 -4.84 -6.31
C GLN A 568 -8.20 -4.64 -7.68
N ALA A 569 -8.16 -5.68 -8.50
CA ALA A 569 -7.52 -5.64 -9.80
C ALA A 569 -8.18 -4.66 -10.79
N THR A 570 -9.44 -4.30 -10.58
CA THR A 570 -10.18 -3.39 -11.46
C THR A 570 -9.77 -1.93 -11.28
N SER A 571 -9.24 -1.55 -10.12
CA SER A 571 -8.90 -0.17 -9.77
C SER A 571 -7.91 0.48 -10.73
N TYR A 572 -6.94 -0.27 -11.23
CA TYR A 572 -5.89 0.17 -12.13
C TYR A 572 -6.44 0.83 -13.40
N LYS A 573 -7.16 0.05 -14.18
CA LYS A 573 -7.65 0.50 -15.49
C LYS A 573 -8.81 1.47 -15.36
N ILE A 574 -9.71 1.28 -14.38
CA ILE A 574 -10.80 2.23 -14.10
C ILE A 574 -10.21 3.59 -13.70
N GLY A 575 -9.18 3.63 -12.87
CA GLY A 575 -8.49 4.86 -12.49
C GLY A 575 -7.91 5.60 -13.69
N MET A 576 -7.16 4.89 -14.54
CA MET A 576 -6.60 5.45 -15.78
C MET A 576 -7.70 6.04 -16.68
N LEU A 577 -8.75 5.26 -16.94
CA LEU A 577 -9.83 5.68 -17.83
C LEU A 577 -10.55 6.92 -17.30
N LYS A 578 -10.75 7.01 -15.97
CA LYS A 578 -11.36 8.19 -15.35
C LYS A 578 -10.46 9.43 -15.48
N ILE A 579 -9.17 9.30 -15.27
CA ILE A 579 -8.22 10.41 -15.46
C ILE A 579 -8.23 10.89 -16.92
N LEU A 580 -8.25 9.96 -17.89
CA LEU A 580 -8.35 10.28 -19.32
C LEU A 580 -9.68 10.95 -19.68
N GLU A 581 -10.80 10.43 -19.17
CA GLU A 581 -12.14 11.02 -19.34
C GLU A 581 -12.18 12.47 -18.86
N LEU A 582 -11.66 12.72 -17.66
CA LEU A 582 -11.60 14.05 -17.05
C LEU A 582 -10.70 14.99 -17.83
N ARG A 583 -9.56 14.49 -18.36
CA ARG A 583 -8.68 15.27 -19.24
C ARG A 583 -9.38 15.70 -20.51
N GLU A 584 -10.05 14.78 -21.19
CA GLU A 584 -10.79 15.10 -22.41
C GLU A 584 -12.01 16.02 -22.14
N LYS A 585 -12.70 15.82 -21.00
CA LYS A 585 -13.77 16.74 -20.55
C LYS A 585 -13.24 18.17 -20.40
N ALA A 586 -12.10 18.34 -19.70
CA ALA A 586 -11.47 19.64 -19.51
C ALA A 586 -11.03 20.27 -20.85
N LYS A 587 -10.37 19.49 -21.71
CA LYS A 587 -9.91 19.93 -23.03
C LYS A 587 -11.06 20.41 -23.92
N ASN A 588 -12.15 19.65 -23.94
CA ASN A 588 -13.36 19.99 -24.73
C ASN A 588 -14.05 21.24 -24.19
N GLN A 589 -14.09 21.46 -22.88
CA GLN A 589 -14.79 22.61 -22.29
C GLN A 589 -13.96 23.90 -22.25
N LEU A 590 -12.64 23.80 -22.12
CA LEU A 590 -11.74 24.95 -22.05
C LEU A 590 -11.19 25.36 -23.43
N GLY A 591 -11.15 24.44 -24.41
CA GLY A 591 -10.64 24.72 -25.75
C GLY A 591 -9.20 25.25 -25.70
N GLU A 592 -8.96 26.45 -26.24
CA GLU A 592 -7.64 27.09 -26.27
C GLU A 592 -7.10 27.47 -24.87
N LYS A 593 -7.95 27.55 -23.85
CA LYS A 593 -7.53 27.79 -22.46
C LYS A 593 -6.99 26.55 -21.76
N PHE A 594 -7.13 25.36 -22.36
CA PHE A 594 -6.64 24.12 -21.75
C PHE A 594 -5.11 24.08 -21.80
N ASP A 595 -4.48 23.94 -20.62
CA ASP A 595 -3.05 23.62 -20.47
C ASP A 595 -2.91 22.28 -19.75
N LEU A 596 -2.14 21.36 -20.33
CA LEU A 596 -1.90 20.03 -19.73
C LEU A 596 -1.22 20.10 -18.36
N ARG A 597 -0.38 21.13 -18.13
CA ARG A 597 0.28 21.35 -16.84
C ARG A 597 -0.72 21.74 -15.75
N ASP A 598 -1.73 22.55 -16.10
CA ASP A 598 -2.81 22.92 -15.16
C ASP A 598 -3.63 21.68 -14.79
N PHE A 599 -3.97 20.85 -15.79
CA PHE A 599 -4.65 19.58 -15.54
C PHE A 599 -3.85 18.69 -14.59
N HIS A 600 -2.56 18.48 -14.85
CA HIS A 600 -1.69 17.68 -13.97
C HIS A 600 -1.56 18.28 -12.56
N ALA A 601 -1.52 19.62 -12.45
CA ALA A 601 -1.50 20.28 -11.15
C ALA A 601 -2.79 19.98 -10.34
N ILE A 602 -3.98 20.01 -10.98
CA ILE A 602 -5.22 19.65 -10.28
C ILE A 602 -5.20 18.18 -9.83
N VAL A 603 -4.72 17.27 -10.65
CA VAL A 603 -4.66 15.83 -10.31
C VAL A 603 -3.69 15.56 -9.15
N LEU A 604 -2.55 16.25 -9.09
CA LEU A 604 -1.45 15.94 -8.15
C LEU A 604 -1.44 16.82 -6.90
N ASP A 605 -1.69 18.13 -7.02
CA ASP A 605 -1.53 19.08 -5.91
C ASP A 605 -2.55 18.88 -4.79
N HIS A 606 -3.68 18.25 -5.11
CA HIS A 606 -4.68 17.89 -4.11
C HIS A 606 -4.38 16.55 -3.41
N GLY A 607 -3.24 15.92 -3.71
CA GLY A 607 -2.85 14.62 -3.17
C GLY A 607 -3.75 13.48 -3.64
N ILE A 608 -3.65 12.34 -2.98
CA ILE A 608 -4.46 11.16 -3.32
C ILE A 608 -5.91 11.39 -2.89
N VAL A 609 -6.86 11.21 -3.82
CA VAL A 609 -8.30 11.39 -3.60
C VAL A 609 -9.10 10.27 -4.28
N PRO A 610 -10.34 9.96 -3.82
CA PRO A 610 -11.28 9.16 -4.59
C PRO A 610 -11.54 9.77 -5.96
N LEU A 611 -11.83 8.95 -6.98
CA LEU A 611 -12.05 9.43 -8.34
C LEU A 611 -13.25 10.38 -8.46
N PHE A 612 -14.32 10.17 -7.66
CA PHE A 612 -15.44 11.12 -7.64
C PHE A 612 -15.05 12.48 -7.05
N VAL A 613 -14.10 12.53 -6.10
CA VAL A 613 -13.56 13.79 -5.59
C VAL A 613 -12.66 14.46 -6.64
N LEU A 614 -11.89 13.66 -7.38
CA LEU A 614 -11.08 14.18 -8.50
C LEU A 614 -11.96 14.79 -9.58
N GLU A 615 -13.12 14.17 -9.90
CA GLU A 615 -14.09 14.74 -10.83
C GLU A 615 -14.62 16.08 -10.35
N ASP A 616 -15.02 16.20 -9.07
CA ASP A 616 -15.46 17.47 -8.48
C ASP A 616 -14.39 18.58 -8.63
N LEU A 617 -13.11 18.23 -8.39
CA LEU A 617 -11.99 19.16 -8.50
C LEU A 617 -11.75 19.66 -9.93
N ILE A 618 -11.85 18.77 -10.89
CA ILE A 618 -11.71 19.10 -12.32
C ILE A 618 -12.89 19.96 -12.77
N ASP A 619 -14.11 19.65 -12.33
CA ASP A 619 -15.31 20.45 -12.68
C ASP A 619 -15.21 21.88 -12.11
N GLU A 620 -14.78 22.01 -10.86
CA GLU A 620 -14.55 23.32 -10.23
C GLU A 620 -13.47 24.11 -11.00
N TRP A 621 -12.34 23.49 -11.32
CA TRP A 621 -11.29 24.12 -12.12
C TRP A 621 -11.75 24.57 -13.51
N ILE A 622 -12.55 23.74 -14.18
CA ILE A 622 -13.12 24.10 -15.49
C ILE A 622 -14.01 25.35 -15.38
N GLU A 623 -14.87 25.42 -14.37
CA GLU A 623 -15.77 26.57 -14.19
C GLU A 623 -14.99 27.84 -13.79
N GLU A 624 -13.96 27.72 -12.95
CA GLU A 624 -13.07 28.84 -12.60
C GLU A 624 -12.30 29.37 -13.81
N SER A 625 -11.84 28.49 -14.70
CA SER A 625 -11.02 28.83 -15.88
C SER A 625 -11.84 29.42 -17.04
N LYS A 626 -13.17 29.22 -17.06
CA LYS A 626 -14.07 29.85 -18.04
C LYS A 626 -14.26 31.35 -17.76
N ASN A 627 -14.24 31.72 -16.47
CA ASN A 627 -14.41 33.11 -16.01
C ASN A 627 -13.09 33.88 -16.10
#